data_b1bd47c574b9b87286efd8775fe4e232
#
_entry.id   b1bd47c574b9b87286efd8775fe4e232
#
_cell.length_a   1.000
_cell.length_b   1.000
_cell.length_c   1.000
_cell.angle_alpha   90.00
_cell.angle_beta   90.00
_cell.angle_gamma   90.00
#
_symmetry.space_group_name_H-M   'P 1'
#
loop_
_entity.id
_entity.type
_entity.pdbx_description
1 polymer ?
#
loop_
_entity_poly.entity_id
_entity_poly.type
_entity_poly.pdbx_seq_one_letter_code
_entity_poly.pdbx_strand_id
1 'polypeptide(L)'
;MQGLIAAVLMLAAVPAAAAEAVMIPNFWNPRARLERPEPPQTTRPIRFLTDDEYPPLHFAGPDGNPTGFAVELARAACEKLGLTCTVQVRRFDTLLDALQANQGDVVAAAIPLTAALRADHRATRPYFRWPARFAVRGDKSLPAPDTKVVSEHPVGVVSGTAHEAYLRTFFHATPKTYPDLGTAEAALRRGEIEYLFGDGLALALWIGGTEAAGCCAFSGGDYLENRYFGEGIGFVTRKEDEALARALDDALQRLWDEGKYAELYLRFFPVGPF
;
A
#
# COMPACT_ATOMS: atom_id res chain seq x y z
N MET A 1 72.94 12.75 -12.60
CA MET A 1 72.10 11.57 -12.36
C MET A 1 70.87 12.08 -11.58
N GLN A 2 69.77 12.34 -12.33
CA GLN A 2 68.50 12.82 -11.75
C GLN A 2 67.53 11.64 -11.76
N GLY A 3 67.14 11.16 -10.55
CA GLY A 3 66.16 10.08 -10.39
C GLY A 3 64.76 10.65 -10.41
N LEU A 4 63.91 10.22 -11.39
CA LEU A 4 62.47 10.48 -11.41
C LEU A 4 61.79 9.50 -10.41
N ILE A 5 61.11 10.07 -9.41
CA ILE A 5 60.21 9.32 -8.54
C ILE A 5 58.83 9.36 -9.19
N ALA A 6 58.34 8.20 -9.69
CA ALA A 6 57.00 8.07 -10.18
C ALA A 6 56.06 7.77 -9.00
N ALA A 7 55.15 8.71 -8.70
CA ALA A 7 54.09 8.51 -7.71
C ALA A 7 52.93 7.70 -8.36
N VAL A 8 52.71 6.49 -7.91
CA VAL A 8 51.54 5.68 -8.29
C VAL A 8 50.33 6.09 -7.46
N LEU A 9 49.36 6.78 -8.04
CA LEU A 9 48.06 7.05 -7.42
C LEU A 9 47.23 5.74 -7.46
N MET A 10 47.06 5.11 -6.31
CA MET A 10 46.04 4.05 -6.14
C MET A 10 44.65 4.68 -6.04
N LEU A 11 43.85 4.57 -7.09
CA LEU A 11 42.40 4.84 -7.01
C LEU A 11 41.77 3.70 -6.21
N ALA A 12 41.30 4.00 -5.00
CA ALA A 12 40.45 3.10 -4.22
C ALA A 12 39.04 3.11 -4.89
N ALA A 13 38.65 1.98 -5.47
CA ALA A 13 37.30 1.76 -5.94
C ALA A 13 36.37 1.65 -4.73
N VAL A 14 35.49 2.62 -4.54
CA VAL A 14 34.40 2.55 -3.56
C VAL A 14 33.41 1.52 -4.09
N PRO A 15 33.08 0.43 -3.34
CA PRO A 15 32.06 -0.49 -3.77
C PRO A 15 30.72 0.26 -3.84
N ALA A 16 30.10 0.27 -5.02
CA ALA A 16 28.73 0.72 -5.16
C ALA A 16 27.83 -0.23 -4.32
N ALA A 17 27.19 0.30 -3.30
CA ALA A 17 26.15 -0.44 -2.58
C ALA A 17 25.08 -0.84 -3.63
N ALA A 18 24.90 -2.15 -3.83
CA ALA A 18 23.83 -2.64 -4.67
C ALA A 18 22.50 -2.18 -4.05
N ALA A 19 21.72 -1.38 -4.78
CA ALA A 19 20.37 -1.03 -4.37
C ALA A 19 19.58 -2.33 -4.20
N GLU A 20 19.01 -2.51 -3.02
CA GLU A 20 18.17 -3.67 -2.73
C GLU A 20 16.96 -3.67 -3.67
N ALA A 21 16.72 -4.78 -4.38
CA ALA A 21 15.66 -4.85 -5.36
C ALA A 21 14.30 -4.78 -4.65
N VAL A 22 13.44 -3.85 -5.07
CA VAL A 22 12.08 -3.72 -4.52
C VAL A 22 11.31 -5.01 -4.83
N MET A 23 10.76 -5.64 -3.77
CA MET A 23 9.92 -6.81 -3.92
C MET A 23 8.55 -6.40 -4.47
N ILE A 24 8.14 -6.98 -5.60
CA ILE A 24 6.80 -6.78 -6.17
C ILE A 24 5.92 -7.93 -5.66
N PRO A 25 4.92 -7.64 -4.81
CA PRO A 25 4.09 -8.69 -4.22
C PRO A 25 3.18 -9.31 -5.27
N ASN A 26 3.07 -10.64 -5.28
CA ASN A 26 2.17 -11.38 -6.14
C ASN A 26 0.92 -11.80 -5.36
N PHE A 27 -0.23 -11.23 -5.69
CA PHE A 27 -1.53 -11.55 -5.09
C PHE A 27 -2.34 -12.57 -5.90
N TRP A 28 -1.82 -13.03 -7.04
CA TRP A 28 -2.51 -13.96 -7.93
C TRP A 28 -1.91 -15.36 -7.87
N ASN A 29 -2.79 -16.36 -7.94
CA ASN A 29 -2.35 -17.74 -8.08
C ASN A 29 -1.98 -18.01 -9.56
N PRO A 30 -0.71 -18.23 -9.90
CA PRO A 30 -0.28 -18.46 -11.28
C PRO A 30 -0.82 -19.76 -11.87
N ARG A 31 -1.39 -20.65 -11.02
CA ARG A 31 -1.98 -21.92 -11.45
C ARG A 31 -3.49 -21.85 -11.58
N ALA A 32 -4.13 -20.77 -11.16
CA ALA A 32 -5.56 -20.59 -11.35
C ALA A 32 -5.86 -20.34 -12.84
N ARG A 33 -6.41 -21.30 -13.51
CA ARG A 33 -6.99 -21.12 -14.85
C ARG A 33 -8.37 -20.51 -14.65
N LEU A 34 -8.47 -19.19 -14.85
CA LEU A 34 -9.75 -18.51 -14.89
C LEU A 34 -10.32 -18.66 -16.31
N GLU A 35 -11.59 -19.04 -16.41
CA GLU A 35 -12.34 -18.84 -17.66
C GLU A 35 -12.30 -17.34 -17.94
N ARG A 36 -11.93 -16.96 -19.17
CA ARG A 36 -11.93 -15.55 -19.57
C ARG A 36 -13.39 -15.10 -19.63
N PRO A 37 -13.82 -14.22 -18.73
CA PRO A 37 -15.17 -13.70 -18.78
C PRO A 37 -15.33 -12.81 -20.02
N GLU A 38 -16.51 -12.83 -20.61
CA GLU A 38 -16.82 -11.84 -21.63
C GLU A 38 -16.88 -10.46 -20.99
N PRO A 39 -16.20 -9.45 -21.58
CA PRO A 39 -16.33 -8.08 -21.09
C PRO A 39 -17.80 -7.66 -21.12
N PRO A 40 -18.25 -6.85 -20.15
CA PRO A 40 -19.61 -6.36 -20.16
C PRO A 40 -19.86 -5.54 -21.45
N GLN A 41 -20.87 -5.94 -22.22
CA GLN A 41 -21.26 -5.19 -23.40
C GLN A 41 -21.97 -3.91 -22.96
N THR A 42 -21.25 -2.79 -23.02
CA THR A 42 -21.80 -1.47 -22.65
C THR A 42 -21.41 -0.44 -23.70
N THR A 43 -22.37 0.42 -24.03
CA THR A 43 -22.15 1.56 -24.93
C THR A 43 -21.78 2.83 -24.15
N ARG A 44 -21.96 2.81 -22.83
CA ARG A 44 -21.60 3.93 -21.95
C ARG A 44 -20.26 3.70 -21.29
N PRO A 45 -19.50 4.75 -21.01
CA PRO A 45 -18.25 4.64 -20.24
C PRO A 45 -18.49 4.03 -18.86
N ILE A 46 -17.57 3.18 -18.40
CA ILE A 46 -17.50 2.72 -17.02
C ILE A 46 -16.96 3.87 -16.16
N ARG A 47 -17.69 4.20 -15.10
CA ARG A 47 -17.37 5.32 -14.21
C ARG A 47 -16.65 4.79 -12.97
N PHE A 48 -15.34 5.05 -12.88
CA PHE A 48 -14.57 4.80 -11.69
C PHE A 48 -14.71 5.97 -10.72
N LEU A 49 -14.96 5.66 -9.46
CA LEU A 49 -14.94 6.60 -8.34
C LEU A 49 -13.66 6.42 -7.55
N THR A 50 -13.02 7.51 -7.19
CA THR A 50 -11.84 7.56 -6.33
C THR A 50 -11.88 8.80 -5.47
N ASP A 51 -11.01 8.90 -4.48
CA ASP A 51 -10.62 10.17 -3.87
C ASP A 51 -9.21 10.56 -4.31
N ASP A 52 -8.71 11.69 -3.86
CA ASP A 52 -7.43 12.25 -4.30
C ASP A 52 -6.51 12.68 -3.14
N GLU A 53 -6.70 12.06 -1.96
CA GLU A 53 -6.00 12.44 -0.73
C GLU A 53 -5.06 11.36 -0.17
N TYR A 54 -4.83 10.25 -0.89
CA TYR A 54 -4.02 9.14 -0.39
C TYR A 54 -2.90 8.69 -1.35
N PRO A 55 -1.83 9.51 -1.51
CA PRO A 55 -0.66 9.10 -2.29
C PRO A 55 0.05 7.91 -1.64
N PRO A 56 0.68 7.01 -2.43
CA PRO A 56 0.77 7.01 -3.88
C PRO A 56 -0.34 6.23 -4.58
N LEU A 57 -1.40 5.82 -3.85
CA LEU A 57 -2.48 4.99 -4.40
C LEU A 57 -3.47 5.79 -5.26
N HIS A 58 -3.94 6.94 -4.76
CA HIS A 58 -4.85 7.85 -5.45
C HIS A 58 -4.67 9.27 -4.92
N PHE A 59 -4.35 10.20 -5.79
CA PHE A 59 -4.05 11.58 -5.45
C PHE A 59 -4.21 12.52 -6.65
N ALA A 60 -4.30 13.84 -6.39
CA ALA A 60 -4.31 14.83 -7.45
C ALA A 60 -2.91 14.97 -8.07
N GLY A 61 -2.82 14.77 -9.38
CA GLY A 61 -1.59 15.01 -10.13
C GLY A 61 -1.26 16.50 -10.26
N PRO A 62 -0.09 16.84 -10.81
CA PRO A 62 0.31 18.24 -11.02
C PRO A 62 -0.64 19.03 -11.94
N ASP A 63 -1.39 18.35 -12.79
CA ASP A 63 -2.41 18.89 -13.69
C ASP A 63 -3.82 18.96 -13.05
N GLY A 64 -3.94 18.57 -11.77
CA GLY A 64 -5.19 18.48 -11.04
C GLY A 64 -6.05 17.25 -11.37
N ASN A 65 -5.61 16.40 -12.28
CA ASN A 65 -6.31 15.16 -12.59
C ASN A 65 -5.99 14.04 -11.58
N PRO A 66 -6.95 13.17 -11.26
CA PRO A 66 -6.69 12.05 -10.38
C PRO A 66 -5.67 11.09 -11.01
N THR A 67 -4.66 10.71 -10.25
CA THR A 67 -3.61 9.75 -10.59
C THR A 67 -3.27 8.88 -9.38
N GLY A 68 -2.26 8.03 -9.50
CA GLY A 68 -1.82 7.10 -8.47
C GLY A 68 -1.97 5.65 -8.90
N PHE A 69 -1.38 4.75 -8.14
CA PHE A 69 -1.30 3.34 -8.52
C PHE A 69 -2.67 2.72 -8.79
N ALA A 70 -3.67 2.92 -7.92
CA ALA A 70 -5.01 2.39 -8.09
C ALA A 70 -5.71 2.97 -9.33
N VAL A 71 -5.54 4.27 -9.57
CA VAL A 71 -6.15 4.99 -10.69
C VAL A 71 -5.54 4.55 -12.03
N GLU A 72 -4.20 4.46 -12.09
CA GLU A 72 -3.51 4.02 -13.32
C GLU A 72 -3.78 2.54 -13.60
N LEU A 73 -3.89 1.72 -12.55
CA LEU A 73 -4.28 0.32 -12.69
C LEU A 73 -5.72 0.17 -13.21
N ALA A 74 -6.65 1.03 -12.75
CA ALA A 74 -8.02 1.08 -13.27
C ALA A 74 -8.04 1.46 -14.76
N ARG A 75 -7.27 2.48 -15.17
CA ARG A 75 -7.15 2.86 -16.59
C ARG A 75 -6.59 1.73 -17.45
N ALA A 76 -5.52 1.08 -16.98
CA ALA A 76 -4.91 -0.05 -17.67
C ALA A 76 -5.87 -1.25 -17.78
N ALA A 77 -6.68 -1.53 -16.72
CA ALA A 77 -7.68 -2.58 -16.77
C ALA A 77 -8.79 -2.28 -17.80
N CYS A 78 -9.22 -1.02 -17.88
CA CYS A 78 -10.18 -0.59 -18.92
C CYS A 78 -9.65 -0.77 -20.34
N GLU A 79 -8.43 -0.32 -20.59
CA GLU A 79 -7.75 -0.49 -21.87
C GLU A 79 -7.65 -1.99 -22.24
N LYS A 80 -7.27 -2.84 -21.26
CA LYS A 80 -7.16 -4.28 -21.43
C LYS A 80 -8.50 -4.95 -21.81
N LEU A 81 -9.60 -4.41 -21.32
CA LEU A 81 -10.98 -4.88 -21.66
C LEU A 81 -11.53 -4.25 -22.92
N GLY A 82 -10.87 -3.26 -23.53
CA GLY A 82 -11.40 -2.51 -24.67
C GLY A 82 -12.60 -1.63 -24.30
N LEU A 83 -12.69 -1.20 -23.03
CA LEU A 83 -13.80 -0.37 -22.53
C LEU A 83 -13.38 1.09 -22.46
N THR A 84 -14.34 1.99 -22.69
CA THR A 84 -14.17 3.41 -22.36
C THR A 84 -14.43 3.63 -20.87
N CYS A 85 -13.54 4.34 -20.19
CA CYS A 85 -13.70 4.60 -18.76
C CYS A 85 -13.45 6.08 -18.43
N THR A 86 -14.10 6.52 -17.37
CA THR A 86 -13.88 7.84 -16.75
C THR A 86 -13.53 7.65 -15.28
N VAL A 87 -12.72 8.56 -14.73
CA VAL A 87 -12.38 8.60 -13.31
C VAL A 87 -12.97 9.88 -12.72
N GLN A 88 -13.71 9.75 -11.63
CA GLN A 88 -14.39 10.84 -10.94
C GLN A 88 -13.94 10.87 -9.49
N VAL A 89 -13.50 12.06 -9.04
CA VAL A 89 -13.11 12.27 -7.65
C VAL A 89 -14.36 12.55 -6.80
N ARG A 90 -14.39 11.92 -5.63
CA ARG A 90 -15.38 12.10 -4.57
C ARG A 90 -14.66 12.09 -3.22
N ARG A 91 -15.32 12.57 -2.18
CA ARG A 91 -14.84 12.38 -0.83
C ARG A 91 -14.82 10.89 -0.48
N PHE A 92 -13.78 10.43 0.19
CA PHE A 92 -13.57 9.02 0.54
C PHE A 92 -14.77 8.40 1.27
N ASP A 93 -15.32 9.12 2.25
CA ASP A 93 -16.47 8.68 3.07
C ASP A 93 -17.79 8.53 2.28
N THR A 94 -17.86 9.07 1.05
CA THR A 94 -19.05 9.00 0.21
C THR A 94 -18.95 8.02 -0.96
N LEU A 95 -17.79 7.35 -1.14
CA LEU A 95 -17.52 6.51 -2.31
C LEU A 95 -18.49 5.34 -2.44
N LEU A 96 -18.71 4.60 -1.34
CA LEU A 96 -19.59 3.42 -1.36
C LEU A 96 -21.07 3.82 -1.50
N ASP A 97 -21.49 4.89 -0.86
CA ASP A 97 -22.86 5.43 -1.00
C ASP A 97 -23.10 5.89 -2.45
N ALA A 98 -22.16 6.59 -3.05
CA ALA A 98 -22.25 7.02 -4.45
C ALA A 98 -22.29 5.82 -5.42
N LEU A 99 -21.53 4.74 -5.12
CA LEU A 99 -21.58 3.49 -5.87
C LEU A 99 -22.99 2.86 -5.81
N GLN A 100 -23.55 2.73 -4.60
CA GLN A 100 -24.90 2.20 -4.38
C GLN A 100 -25.98 3.07 -5.03
N ALA A 101 -25.82 4.39 -5.00
CA ALA A 101 -26.71 5.35 -5.66
C ALA A 101 -26.54 5.40 -7.20
N ASN A 102 -25.77 4.48 -7.80
CA ASN A 102 -25.51 4.42 -9.24
C ASN A 102 -24.86 5.70 -9.82
N GLN A 103 -24.11 6.43 -9.00
CA GLN A 103 -23.34 7.59 -9.43
C GLN A 103 -21.95 7.22 -9.98
N GLY A 104 -21.56 5.95 -9.82
CA GLY A 104 -20.39 5.30 -10.38
C GLY A 104 -20.65 3.82 -10.59
N ASP A 105 -19.70 3.11 -11.16
CA ASP A 105 -19.81 1.68 -11.47
C ASP A 105 -18.76 0.86 -10.73
N VAL A 106 -17.62 1.47 -10.41
CA VAL A 106 -16.47 0.85 -9.74
C VAL A 106 -15.84 1.86 -8.78
N VAL A 107 -15.44 1.43 -7.59
CA VAL A 107 -14.58 2.22 -6.70
C VAL A 107 -13.14 1.71 -6.84
N ALA A 108 -12.22 2.64 -7.11
CA ALA A 108 -10.78 2.43 -7.17
C ALA A 108 -10.10 3.32 -6.12
N ALA A 109 -10.18 2.90 -4.87
CA ALA A 109 -9.62 3.61 -3.71
C ALA A 109 -9.07 2.62 -2.67
N ALA A 110 -8.40 3.13 -1.64
CA ALA A 110 -7.79 2.33 -0.58
C ALA A 110 -8.83 1.78 0.43
N ILE A 111 -9.95 1.24 -0.06
CA ILE A 111 -10.97 0.61 0.79
C ILE A 111 -10.56 -0.83 1.08
N PRO A 112 -10.34 -1.19 2.37
CA PRO A 112 -9.95 -2.55 2.73
C PRO A 112 -11.05 -3.56 2.39
N LEU A 113 -10.67 -4.65 1.73
CA LEU A 113 -11.57 -5.76 1.45
C LEU A 113 -11.79 -6.57 2.73
N THR A 114 -12.90 -6.31 3.40
CA THR A 114 -13.31 -7.01 4.62
C THR A 114 -14.51 -7.90 4.36
N ALA A 115 -14.80 -8.82 5.28
CA ALA A 115 -16.00 -9.65 5.21
C ALA A 115 -17.29 -8.78 5.22
N ALA A 116 -17.30 -7.68 5.97
CA ALA A 116 -18.41 -6.74 6.01
C ALA A 116 -18.62 -6.06 4.64
N LEU A 117 -17.55 -5.56 4.01
CA LEU A 117 -17.64 -4.99 2.66
C LEU A 117 -18.21 -6.00 1.65
N ARG A 118 -17.72 -7.24 1.70
CA ARG A 118 -18.17 -8.31 0.79
C ARG A 118 -19.61 -8.78 1.03
N ALA A 119 -20.21 -8.46 2.18
CA ALA A 119 -21.62 -8.75 2.43
C ALA A 119 -22.54 -7.91 1.52
N ASP A 120 -22.18 -6.64 1.27
CA ASP A 120 -23.03 -5.68 0.55
C ASP A 120 -22.52 -5.34 -0.85
N HIS A 121 -21.26 -5.66 -1.16
CA HIS A 121 -20.59 -5.33 -2.42
C HIS A 121 -19.91 -6.54 -3.03
N ARG A 122 -19.59 -6.46 -4.33
CA ARG A 122 -18.59 -7.31 -4.97
C ARG A 122 -17.25 -6.59 -4.99
N ALA A 123 -16.19 -7.36 -5.05
CA ALA A 123 -14.87 -6.82 -5.27
C ALA A 123 -14.03 -7.83 -6.07
N THR A 124 -13.06 -7.33 -6.80
CA THR A 124 -12.01 -8.15 -7.38
C THR A 124 -11.21 -8.87 -6.28
N ARG A 125 -10.34 -9.78 -6.67
CA ARG A 125 -9.24 -10.17 -5.79
C ARG A 125 -8.41 -8.92 -5.43
N PRO A 126 -7.72 -8.90 -4.28
CA PRO A 126 -6.87 -7.78 -3.94
C PRO A 126 -5.77 -7.62 -5.00
N TYR A 127 -5.59 -6.40 -5.48
CA TYR A 127 -4.45 -6.06 -6.35
C TYR A 127 -3.30 -5.43 -5.59
N PHE A 128 -3.53 -5.01 -4.34
CA PHE A 128 -2.50 -4.48 -3.47
C PHE A 128 -2.80 -4.78 -2.01
N ARG A 129 -1.76 -5.07 -1.25
CA ARG A 129 -1.81 -5.31 0.18
C ARG A 129 -0.50 -4.82 0.79
N TRP A 130 -0.57 -4.28 1.98
CA TRP A 130 0.62 -3.93 2.76
C TRP A 130 0.44 -4.40 4.21
N PRO A 131 1.55 -4.75 4.88
CA PRO A 131 1.50 -5.19 6.27
C PRO A 131 1.33 -4.02 7.23
N ALA A 132 0.90 -4.32 8.46
CA ALA A 132 1.24 -3.48 9.58
C ALA A 132 2.70 -3.78 9.98
N ARG A 133 3.44 -2.75 10.41
CA ARG A 133 4.88 -2.85 10.74
C ARG A 133 5.19 -2.13 12.05
N PHE A 134 6.28 -2.57 12.67
CA PHE A 134 6.93 -1.77 13.70
C PHE A 134 8.03 -0.90 13.10
N ALA A 135 8.07 0.36 13.51
CA ALA A 135 9.18 1.26 13.27
C ALA A 135 9.93 1.53 14.59
N VAL A 136 11.24 1.68 14.51
CA VAL A 136 12.16 1.98 15.63
C VAL A 136 13.14 3.05 15.22
N ARG A 137 13.79 3.68 16.20
CA ARG A 137 14.93 4.56 15.91
C ARG A 137 16.14 3.72 15.47
N GLY A 138 16.76 4.10 14.37
CA GLY A 138 17.93 3.41 13.82
C GLY A 138 19.21 3.54 14.66
N ASP A 139 19.26 4.53 15.57
CA ASP A 139 20.38 4.73 16.50
C ASP A 139 20.28 3.85 17.76
N LYS A 140 19.23 3.06 17.89
CA LYS A 140 18.97 2.14 18.99
C LYS A 140 19.09 0.70 18.54
N SER A 141 19.88 -0.10 19.24
CA SER A 141 19.93 -1.55 19.05
C SER A 141 18.82 -2.19 19.88
N LEU A 142 17.59 -2.12 19.36
CA LEU A 142 16.43 -2.74 20.00
C LEU A 142 16.23 -4.17 19.47
N PRO A 143 15.74 -5.11 20.31
CA PRO A 143 15.42 -6.46 19.86
C PRO A 143 14.25 -6.45 18.86
N ALA A 144 14.13 -7.50 18.04
CA ALA A 144 12.96 -7.65 17.18
C ALA A 144 11.69 -7.75 18.04
N PRO A 145 10.59 -7.08 17.65
CA PRO A 145 9.37 -7.05 18.45
C PRO A 145 8.71 -8.44 18.49
N ASP A 146 8.60 -9.00 19.67
CA ASP A 146 7.78 -10.15 20.02
C ASP A 146 6.86 -9.78 21.21
N THR A 147 6.06 -10.73 21.67
CA THR A 147 5.11 -10.48 22.76
C THR A 147 5.80 -10.00 24.04
N LYS A 148 6.98 -10.53 24.37
CA LYS A 148 7.75 -10.14 25.55
C LYS A 148 8.31 -8.74 25.39
N VAL A 149 9.03 -8.50 24.30
CA VAL A 149 9.64 -7.19 23.98
C VAL A 149 8.60 -6.07 23.99
N VAL A 150 7.48 -6.28 23.30
CA VAL A 150 6.39 -5.30 23.18
C VAL A 150 5.71 -5.02 24.54
N SER A 151 5.72 -5.98 25.49
CA SER A 151 5.20 -5.77 26.85
C SER A 151 6.18 -5.03 27.78
N GLU A 152 7.48 -5.10 27.51
CA GLU A 152 8.55 -4.52 28.34
C GLU A 152 9.00 -3.13 27.85
N HIS A 153 8.64 -2.74 26.61
CA HIS A 153 9.09 -1.51 25.98
C HIS A 153 7.93 -0.54 25.66
N PRO A 154 8.16 0.79 25.68
CA PRO A 154 7.14 1.77 25.30
C PRO A 154 6.79 1.66 23.81
N VAL A 155 5.57 1.21 23.51
CA VAL A 155 5.05 1.09 22.15
C VAL A 155 3.96 2.13 21.90
N GLY A 156 4.08 2.89 20.81
CA GLY A 156 3.09 3.84 20.35
C GLY A 156 2.17 3.27 19.28
N VAL A 157 0.95 3.76 19.22
CA VAL A 157 -0.05 3.40 18.19
C VAL A 157 -1.09 4.52 18.07
N VAL A 158 -1.74 4.64 16.92
CA VAL A 158 -2.88 5.56 16.75
C VAL A 158 -4.13 5.00 17.42
N SER A 159 -4.79 5.84 18.22
CA SER A 159 -5.97 5.47 19.00
C SER A 159 -7.16 5.08 18.11
N GLY A 160 -7.92 4.06 18.55
CA GLY A 160 -9.15 3.62 17.87
C GLY A 160 -8.93 2.86 16.58
N THR A 161 -7.68 2.52 16.23
CA THR A 161 -7.34 1.82 14.99
C THR A 161 -7.33 0.29 15.17
N ALA A 162 -7.38 -0.42 14.04
CA ALA A 162 -7.16 -1.86 14.00
C ALA A 162 -5.77 -2.25 14.54
N HIS A 163 -4.77 -1.36 14.38
CA HIS A 163 -3.42 -1.55 14.89
C HIS A 163 -3.41 -1.58 16.43
N GLU A 164 -4.13 -0.67 17.09
CA GLU A 164 -4.28 -0.69 18.54
C GLU A 164 -4.96 -1.98 19.01
N ALA A 165 -6.08 -2.35 18.35
CA ALA A 165 -6.80 -3.57 18.68
C ALA A 165 -5.92 -4.82 18.52
N TYR A 166 -5.09 -4.86 17.47
CA TYR A 166 -4.15 -5.94 17.22
C TYR A 166 -3.08 -6.04 18.33
N LEU A 167 -2.43 -4.92 18.70
CA LEU A 167 -1.44 -4.89 19.77
C LEU A 167 -2.03 -5.40 21.10
N ARG A 168 -3.23 -4.97 21.45
CA ARG A 168 -3.91 -5.40 22.69
C ARG A 168 -4.23 -6.89 22.67
N THR A 169 -4.66 -7.42 21.53
CA THR A 169 -5.14 -8.81 21.41
C THR A 169 -3.99 -9.82 21.27
N PHE A 170 -3.01 -9.54 20.39
CA PHE A 170 -1.97 -10.51 20.07
C PHE A 170 -0.68 -10.32 20.87
N PHE A 171 -0.34 -9.08 21.17
CA PHE A 171 0.85 -8.78 21.95
C PHE A 171 0.53 -8.60 23.45
N HIS A 172 -0.75 -8.58 23.83
CA HIS A 172 -1.20 -8.29 25.20
C HIS A 172 -0.61 -6.99 25.76
N ALA A 173 -0.30 -6.05 24.87
CA ALA A 173 0.36 -4.81 25.22
C ALA A 173 -0.62 -3.75 25.72
N THR A 174 -0.09 -2.81 26.51
CA THR A 174 -0.77 -1.55 26.87
C THR A 174 -0.03 -0.41 26.15
N PRO A 175 -0.34 -0.17 24.85
CA PRO A 175 0.39 0.83 24.08
C PRO A 175 0.04 2.25 24.51
N LYS A 176 0.99 3.18 24.31
CA LYS A 176 0.74 4.61 24.38
C LYS A 176 -0.02 5.05 23.12
N THR A 177 -1.22 5.55 23.28
CA THR A 177 -2.07 5.95 22.16
C THR A 177 -1.88 7.41 21.78
N TYR A 178 -1.94 7.69 20.47
CA TYR A 178 -1.82 9.00 19.88
C TYR A 178 -3.04 9.33 19.02
N PRO A 179 -3.40 10.63 18.85
CA PRO A 179 -4.59 11.00 18.09
C PRO A 179 -4.44 10.75 16.59
N ASP A 180 -3.22 10.82 16.07
CA ASP A 180 -2.88 10.66 14.65
C ASP A 180 -1.46 10.09 14.49
N LEU A 181 -1.16 9.64 13.26
CA LEU A 181 0.12 9.00 12.94
C LEU A 181 1.28 10.00 13.03
N GLY A 182 1.14 11.23 12.54
CA GLY A 182 2.21 12.24 12.58
C GLY A 182 2.66 12.58 14.01
N THR A 183 1.70 12.65 14.95
CA THR A 183 2.02 12.83 16.38
C THR A 183 2.80 11.63 16.94
N ALA A 184 2.41 10.39 16.56
CA ALA A 184 3.11 9.18 16.98
C ALA A 184 4.51 9.06 16.38
N GLU A 185 4.68 9.40 15.11
CA GLU A 185 5.97 9.47 14.40
C GLU A 185 6.92 10.48 15.05
N ALA A 186 6.41 11.67 15.37
CA ALA A 186 7.17 12.68 16.09
C ALA A 186 7.61 12.19 17.47
N ALA A 187 6.76 11.43 18.19
CA ALA A 187 7.11 10.84 19.49
C ALA A 187 8.22 9.78 19.36
N LEU A 188 8.16 8.92 18.33
CA LEU A 188 9.22 7.96 18.02
C LEU A 188 10.55 8.69 17.74
N ARG A 189 10.54 9.69 16.87
CA ARG A 189 11.72 10.48 16.54
C ARG A 189 12.36 11.15 17.76
N ARG A 190 11.55 11.67 18.68
CA ARG A 190 12.04 12.27 19.95
C ARG A 190 12.48 11.23 20.99
N GLY A 191 12.22 9.93 20.77
CA GLY A 191 12.54 8.86 21.71
C GLY A 191 11.59 8.77 22.92
N GLU A 192 10.38 9.31 22.82
CA GLU A 192 9.32 9.19 23.84
C GLU A 192 8.67 7.80 23.84
N ILE A 193 8.80 7.09 22.74
CA ILE A 193 8.48 5.67 22.54
C ILE A 193 9.64 4.99 21.84
N GLU A 194 9.77 3.68 22.01
CA GLU A 194 10.84 2.89 21.44
C GLU A 194 10.39 2.17 20.16
N TYR A 195 9.11 1.79 20.12
CA TYR A 195 8.46 1.19 18.94
C TYR A 195 7.23 2.01 18.57
N LEU A 196 6.99 2.14 17.28
CA LEU A 196 5.72 2.63 16.72
C LEU A 196 5.14 1.54 15.85
N PHE A 197 3.92 1.10 16.16
CA PHE A 197 3.19 0.12 15.35
C PHE A 197 2.09 0.80 14.55
N GLY A 198 2.06 0.55 13.23
CA GLY A 198 1.12 1.22 12.35
C GLY A 198 1.06 0.63 10.95
N ASP A 199 0.39 1.34 10.09
CA ASP A 199 0.27 1.05 8.66
C ASP A 199 1.65 1.06 8.00
N GLY A 200 2.06 -0.08 7.43
CA GLY A 200 3.40 -0.24 6.87
C GLY A 200 3.65 0.63 5.64
N LEU A 201 2.61 0.95 4.86
CA LEU A 201 2.77 1.85 3.71
C LEU A 201 3.01 3.29 4.17
N ALA A 202 2.19 3.77 5.10
CA ALA A 202 2.35 5.11 5.65
C ALA A 202 3.70 5.27 6.36
N LEU A 203 4.10 4.28 7.18
CA LEU A 203 5.40 4.28 7.84
C LEU A 203 6.57 4.21 6.85
N ALA A 204 6.46 3.43 5.74
CA ALA A 204 7.50 3.36 4.70
C ALA A 204 7.71 4.74 4.05
N LEU A 205 6.62 5.42 3.70
CA LEU A 205 6.67 6.75 3.12
C LEU A 205 7.28 7.79 4.08
N TRP A 206 6.91 7.72 5.36
CA TRP A 206 7.49 8.60 6.37
C TRP A 206 8.98 8.32 6.60
N ILE A 207 9.37 7.04 6.79
CA ILE A 207 10.78 6.64 6.98
C ILE A 207 11.65 7.08 5.80
N GLY A 208 11.15 6.94 4.56
CA GLY A 208 11.82 7.37 3.33
C GLY A 208 11.74 8.88 3.07
N GLY A 209 10.91 9.61 3.82
CA GLY A 209 10.65 11.04 3.65
C GLY A 209 11.59 11.95 4.44
N THR A 210 11.49 13.23 4.16
CA THR A 210 12.31 14.28 4.84
C THR A 210 11.94 14.48 6.29
N GLU A 211 10.70 14.17 6.69
CA GLU A 211 10.23 14.37 8.06
C GLU A 211 10.84 13.40 9.05
N ALA A 212 11.12 12.18 8.65
CA ALA A 212 11.86 11.22 9.48
C ALA A 212 13.31 11.63 9.67
N ALA A 213 13.88 12.44 8.74
CA ALA A 213 15.29 12.90 8.80
C ALA A 213 16.30 11.76 8.98
N GLY A 214 16.00 10.58 8.41
CA GLY A 214 16.84 9.38 8.52
C GLY A 214 16.92 8.77 9.93
N CYS A 215 15.98 9.12 10.83
CA CYS A 215 16.02 8.66 12.23
C CYS A 215 15.74 7.17 12.37
N CYS A 216 14.94 6.63 11.48
CA CYS A 216 14.13 5.48 11.82
C CYS A 216 14.16 4.40 10.73
N ALA A 217 13.88 3.16 11.12
CA ALA A 217 13.83 2.00 10.25
C ALA A 217 12.74 1.02 10.71
N PHE A 218 12.35 0.09 9.83
CA PHE A 218 11.50 -1.01 10.23
C PHE A 218 12.23 -2.00 11.16
N SER A 219 11.46 -2.64 12.03
CA SER A 219 11.92 -3.70 12.92
C SER A 219 10.93 -4.86 12.95
N GLY A 220 11.44 -6.08 12.99
CA GLY A 220 10.63 -7.29 12.98
C GLY A 220 10.03 -7.62 11.61
N GLY A 221 9.01 -8.47 11.61
CA GLY A 221 8.37 -8.97 10.40
C GLY A 221 7.14 -8.18 9.98
N ASP A 222 6.44 -8.77 8.99
CA ASP A 222 5.22 -8.25 8.39
C ASP A 222 4.00 -8.84 9.10
N TYR A 223 3.06 -7.99 9.51
CA TYR A 223 1.83 -8.41 10.19
C TYR A 223 0.65 -8.26 9.23
N LEU A 224 0.10 -9.38 8.78
CA LEU A 224 -0.90 -9.46 7.70
C LEU A 224 -2.21 -10.15 8.16
N GLU A 225 -2.64 -9.93 9.40
CA GLU A 225 -3.84 -10.56 9.93
C GLU A 225 -5.11 -9.98 9.30
N ASN A 226 -5.78 -10.78 8.46
CA ASN A 226 -6.95 -10.36 7.70
C ASN A 226 -8.11 -9.83 8.54
N ARG A 227 -8.28 -10.36 9.76
CA ARG A 227 -9.34 -9.93 10.68
C ARG A 227 -9.20 -8.47 11.09
N TYR A 228 -7.96 -7.95 11.14
CA TYR A 228 -7.65 -6.58 11.55
C TYR A 228 -7.35 -5.67 10.37
N PHE A 229 -6.57 -6.13 9.39
CA PHE A 229 -6.03 -5.31 8.31
C PHE A 229 -6.70 -5.57 6.96
N GLY A 230 -7.73 -6.47 6.93
CA GLY A 230 -8.39 -6.86 5.70
C GLY A 230 -7.53 -7.76 4.80
N GLU A 231 -8.10 -8.10 3.63
CA GLU A 231 -7.42 -8.93 2.62
C GLU A 231 -6.50 -8.10 1.69
N GLY A 232 -6.49 -6.80 1.84
CA GLY A 232 -5.88 -5.82 0.93
C GLY A 232 -6.93 -4.94 0.29
N ILE A 233 -6.57 -4.27 -0.81
CA ILE A 233 -7.49 -3.44 -1.59
C ILE A 233 -7.71 -4.02 -2.98
N GLY A 234 -8.91 -3.83 -3.52
CA GLY A 234 -9.33 -4.26 -4.84
C GLY A 234 -10.32 -3.27 -5.43
N PHE A 235 -10.73 -3.47 -6.67
CA PHE A 235 -11.83 -2.72 -7.24
C PHE A 235 -13.15 -3.21 -6.64
N VAL A 236 -13.99 -2.27 -6.19
CA VAL A 236 -15.28 -2.57 -5.58
C VAL A 236 -16.40 -2.18 -6.54
N THR A 237 -17.37 -3.07 -6.74
CA THR A 237 -18.57 -2.86 -7.56
C THR A 237 -19.82 -3.09 -6.72
N ARG A 238 -20.98 -2.72 -7.24
CA ARG A 238 -22.25 -3.15 -6.62
C ARG A 238 -22.36 -4.68 -6.61
N LYS A 239 -23.15 -5.21 -5.71
CA LYS A 239 -23.30 -6.66 -5.53
C LYS A 239 -23.83 -7.37 -6.78
N GLU A 240 -24.72 -6.72 -7.52
CA GLU A 240 -25.32 -7.20 -8.75
C GLU A 240 -24.38 -7.14 -9.97
N ASP A 241 -23.33 -6.31 -9.94
CA ASP A 241 -22.39 -6.10 -11.05
C ASP A 241 -21.29 -7.19 -11.11
N GLU A 242 -21.65 -8.44 -10.86
CA GLU A 242 -20.69 -9.55 -10.79
C GLU A 242 -19.91 -9.75 -12.10
N ALA A 243 -20.55 -9.55 -13.25
CA ALA A 243 -19.90 -9.68 -14.55
C ALA A 243 -18.77 -8.64 -14.72
N LEU A 244 -19.00 -7.41 -14.29
CA LEU A 244 -17.99 -6.35 -14.31
C LEU A 244 -16.84 -6.66 -13.35
N ALA A 245 -17.14 -7.11 -12.13
CA ALA A 245 -16.12 -7.48 -11.16
C ALA A 245 -15.23 -8.61 -11.69
N ARG A 246 -15.82 -9.66 -12.32
CA ARG A 246 -15.05 -10.76 -12.92
C ARG A 246 -14.20 -10.30 -14.11
N ALA A 247 -14.73 -9.42 -14.96
CA ALA A 247 -13.98 -8.89 -16.09
C ALA A 247 -12.77 -8.06 -15.63
N LEU A 248 -12.96 -7.22 -14.60
CA LEU A 248 -11.86 -6.45 -14.00
C LEU A 248 -10.82 -7.37 -13.35
N ASP A 249 -11.26 -8.46 -12.71
CA ASP A 249 -10.36 -9.44 -12.10
C ASP A 249 -9.50 -10.19 -13.14
N ASP A 250 -10.08 -10.56 -14.30
CA ASP A 250 -9.33 -11.10 -15.44
C ASP A 250 -8.36 -10.07 -16.02
N ALA A 251 -8.79 -8.82 -16.15
CA ALA A 251 -7.92 -7.75 -16.64
C ALA A 251 -6.71 -7.55 -15.73
N LEU A 252 -6.89 -7.54 -14.42
CA LEU A 252 -5.80 -7.43 -13.43
C LEU A 252 -4.81 -8.60 -13.58
N GLN A 253 -5.30 -9.83 -13.73
CA GLN A 253 -4.44 -10.99 -13.96
C GLN A 253 -3.61 -10.83 -15.24
N ARG A 254 -4.23 -10.40 -16.34
CA ARG A 254 -3.52 -10.19 -17.61
C ARG A 254 -2.48 -9.08 -17.53
N LEU A 255 -2.79 -7.98 -16.82
CA LEU A 255 -1.81 -6.90 -16.57
C LEU A 255 -0.62 -7.40 -15.76
N TRP A 256 -0.84 -8.32 -14.82
CA TRP A 256 0.23 -8.99 -14.09
C TRP A 256 1.07 -9.87 -15.04
N ASP A 257 0.43 -10.75 -15.79
CA ASP A 257 1.10 -11.71 -16.67
C ASP A 257 1.93 -11.01 -17.77
N GLU A 258 1.49 -9.84 -18.22
CA GLU A 258 2.15 -9.02 -19.23
C GLU A 258 3.22 -8.06 -18.65
N GLY A 259 3.40 -8.04 -17.33
CA GLY A 259 4.36 -7.18 -16.65
C GLY A 259 3.92 -5.72 -16.46
N LYS A 260 2.72 -5.34 -16.94
CA LYS A 260 2.22 -3.96 -16.79
C LYS A 260 1.94 -3.59 -15.34
N TYR A 261 1.47 -4.54 -14.54
CA TYR A 261 1.34 -4.35 -13.11
C TYR A 261 2.68 -4.01 -12.45
N ALA A 262 3.73 -4.76 -12.79
CA ALA A 262 5.08 -4.53 -12.25
C ALA A 262 5.62 -3.14 -12.63
N GLU A 263 5.42 -2.72 -13.88
CA GLU A 263 5.79 -1.37 -14.35
C GLU A 263 5.11 -0.29 -13.51
N LEU A 264 3.78 -0.40 -13.33
CA LEU A 264 3.02 0.57 -12.53
C LEU A 264 3.43 0.53 -11.05
N TYR A 265 3.64 -0.67 -10.50
CA TYR A 265 4.08 -0.82 -9.12
C TYR A 265 5.40 -0.09 -8.87
N LEU A 266 6.43 -0.36 -9.67
CA LEU A 266 7.75 0.27 -9.51
C LEU A 266 7.73 1.79 -9.76
N ARG A 267 6.80 2.27 -10.56
CA ARG A 267 6.62 3.72 -10.78
C ARG A 267 6.12 4.45 -9.54
N PHE A 268 5.23 3.83 -8.76
CA PHE A 268 4.61 4.44 -7.59
C PHE A 268 5.24 4.03 -6.26
N PHE A 269 5.91 2.89 -6.23
CA PHE A 269 6.54 2.34 -5.02
C PHE A 269 8.04 2.07 -5.27
N PRO A 270 8.86 3.12 -5.38
CA PRO A 270 10.31 2.96 -5.54
C PRO A 270 10.97 2.39 -4.27
N VAL A 271 10.28 2.47 -3.12
CA VAL A 271 10.63 1.81 -1.86
C VAL A 271 9.45 0.90 -1.48
N GLY A 272 9.70 -0.37 -1.23
CA GLY A 272 8.67 -1.33 -0.87
C GLY A 272 8.21 -1.19 0.60
N PRO A 273 6.93 -1.43 0.91
CA PRO A 273 6.42 -1.50 2.29
C PRO A 273 6.73 -2.85 2.98
N PHE A 274 7.39 -3.76 2.27
CA PHE A 274 7.78 -5.10 2.74
C PHE A 274 9.24 -5.16 3.10
#